data_711f54ce18100ef33fd7134a07e0c8c5
#
_entry.id   711f54ce18100ef33fd7134a07e0c8c5
#
_cell.length_a   1.000
_cell.length_b   1.000
_cell.length_c   1.000
_cell.angle_alpha   90.00
_cell.angle_beta   90.00
_cell.angle_gamma   90.00
#
_symmetry.space_group_name_H-M   'P 1'
#
loop_
_entity.id
_entity.type
_entity.pdbx_description
1 polymer ?
#
loop_
_entity_poly.entity_id
_entity_poly.type
_entity_poly.pdbx_seq_one_letter_code
_entity_poly.pdbx_strand_id
1 'polypeptide(L)'
;CNCLQVTFQTRNVDEARSLYDSLVPIAPILLALTAGCPIVRGYLADIDCRWDIISASVDDRTQEEMTTIPKSRYASVSSYLKATSLPGYNDVPHPQNAEVYQRLKEAGVDDVLAQHYAHYWIRDPLVIYQETLHVNDETHSDHFENIQSTNWQTVRFKPPPPNTEIGRRVEFRPME
;
A
#
# COMPACT_ATOMS: atom_id res chain seq x y z
N CYS A 1 7.58 -2.23 -16.52
CA CYS A 1 6.35 -1.42 -16.41
C CYS A 1 6.74 0.04 -16.21
N ASN A 2 6.30 0.92 -17.08
CA ASN A 2 6.48 2.36 -16.92
C ASN A 2 5.16 2.93 -16.38
N CYS A 3 5.20 3.62 -15.26
CA CYS A 3 4.06 4.31 -14.67
C CYS A 3 4.50 5.66 -14.15
N LEU A 4 3.57 6.60 -14.06
CA LEU A 4 3.81 7.88 -13.41
C LEU A 4 3.43 7.76 -11.94
N GLN A 5 4.43 7.95 -11.07
CA GLN A 5 4.23 8.00 -9.62
C GLN A 5 4.61 9.39 -9.12
N VAL A 6 3.75 9.96 -8.28
CA VAL A 6 3.98 11.28 -7.69
C VAL A 6 4.09 11.12 -6.17
N THR A 7 5.20 11.57 -5.61
CA THR A 7 5.43 11.53 -4.17
C THR A 7 5.37 12.94 -3.59
N PHE A 8 4.48 13.14 -2.64
CA PHE A 8 4.32 14.38 -1.90
C PHE A 8 4.97 14.26 -0.53
N GLN A 9 5.78 15.22 -0.15
CA GLN A 9 6.27 15.35 1.22
C GLN A 9 5.33 16.28 2.01
N THR A 10 5.07 15.92 3.26
CA THR A 10 4.17 16.64 4.15
C THR A 10 4.91 17.09 5.42
N ARG A 11 4.40 18.13 6.08
CA ARG A 11 5.02 18.72 7.28
C ARG A 11 4.82 17.87 8.54
N ASN A 12 3.70 17.15 8.63
CA ASN A 12 3.35 16.35 9.79
C ASN A 12 2.44 15.18 9.41
N VAL A 13 2.12 14.33 10.39
CA VAL A 13 1.31 13.13 10.18
C VAL A 13 -0.14 13.44 9.82
N ASP A 14 -0.72 14.51 10.36
CA ASP A 14 -2.13 14.85 10.12
C ASP A 14 -2.33 15.37 8.70
N GLU A 15 -1.37 16.17 8.21
CA GLU A 15 -1.36 16.61 6.81
C GLU A 15 -1.18 15.41 5.86
N ALA A 16 -0.29 14.47 6.21
CA ALA A 16 -0.07 13.25 5.42
C ALA A 16 -1.33 12.39 5.33
N ARG A 17 -2.02 12.18 6.45
CA ARG A 17 -3.29 11.45 6.48
C ARG A 17 -4.37 12.14 5.65
N SER A 18 -4.50 13.45 5.80
CA SER A 18 -5.48 14.24 5.05
C SER A 18 -5.22 14.16 3.54
N LEU A 19 -3.96 14.27 3.15
CA LEU A 19 -3.55 14.15 1.75
C LEU A 19 -3.80 12.74 1.21
N TYR A 20 -3.41 11.71 1.98
CA TYR A 20 -3.67 10.32 1.61
C TYR A 20 -5.15 10.08 1.34
N ASP A 21 -6.01 10.44 2.29
CA ASP A 21 -7.45 10.24 2.19
C ASP A 21 -8.08 11.02 1.03
N SER A 22 -7.55 12.21 0.74
CA SER A 22 -8.00 13.02 -0.40
C SER A 22 -7.60 12.43 -1.75
N LEU A 23 -6.48 11.72 -1.83
CA LEU A 23 -5.99 11.09 -3.06
C LEU A 23 -6.68 9.76 -3.35
N VAL A 24 -7.19 9.06 -2.34
CA VAL A 24 -7.85 7.76 -2.51
C VAL A 24 -9.01 7.80 -3.52
N PRO A 25 -10.00 8.70 -3.41
CA PRO A 25 -11.11 8.75 -4.37
C PRO A 25 -10.71 9.27 -5.75
N ILE A 26 -9.56 9.93 -5.87
CA ILE A 26 -9.05 10.43 -7.15
C ILE A 26 -8.35 9.31 -7.94
N ALA A 27 -7.88 8.27 -7.26
CA ALA A 27 -7.10 7.19 -7.88
C ALA A 27 -7.80 6.52 -9.08
N PRO A 28 -9.06 6.08 -9.01
CA PRO A 28 -9.73 5.47 -10.16
C PRO A 28 -9.97 6.47 -11.29
N ILE A 29 -10.19 7.74 -10.99
CA ILE A 29 -10.40 8.80 -11.99
C ILE A 29 -9.12 9.01 -12.79
N LEU A 30 -7.98 9.16 -12.13
CA LEU A 30 -6.70 9.36 -12.80
C LEU A 30 -6.21 8.10 -13.51
N LEU A 31 -6.52 6.91 -12.99
CA LEU A 31 -6.26 5.66 -13.72
C LEU A 31 -7.02 5.66 -15.06
N ALA A 32 -8.29 6.01 -15.07
CA ALA A 32 -9.09 6.08 -16.29
C ALA A 32 -8.61 7.18 -17.26
N LEU A 33 -8.24 8.35 -16.73
CA LEU A 33 -7.77 9.47 -17.56
C LEU A 33 -6.39 9.21 -18.19
N THR A 34 -5.56 8.40 -17.57
CA THR A 34 -4.21 8.10 -18.06
C THR A 34 -4.11 6.74 -18.73
N ALA A 35 -5.22 6.00 -18.84
CA ALA A 35 -5.27 4.69 -19.48
C ALA A 35 -4.68 4.75 -20.89
N GLY A 36 -3.65 3.96 -21.14
CA GLY A 36 -2.87 4.01 -22.38
C GLY A 36 -2.30 2.67 -22.82
N CYS A 37 -2.78 1.56 -22.27
CA CYS A 37 -2.22 0.22 -22.52
C CYS A 37 -3.22 -0.77 -23.13
N PRO A 38 -3.77 -0.50 -24.34
CA PRO A 38 -4.71 -1.41 -24.98
C PRO A 38 -4.04 -2.64 -25.61
N ILE A 39 -2.71 -2.69 -25.68
CA ILE A 39 -1.95 -3.78 -26.29
C ILE A 39 -1.16 -4.54 -25.24
N VAL A 40 -1.43 -5.84 -25.11
CA VAL A 40 -0.76 -6.74 -24.18
C VAL A 40 -0.17 -7.91 -24.95
N ARG A 41 1.16 -8.12 -24.81
CA ARG A 41 1.90 -9.19 -25.52
C ARG A 41 1.69 -9.22 -27.03
N GLY A 42 1.49 -8.04 -27.64
CA GLY A 42 1.26 -7.91 -29.09
C GLY A 42 -0.19 -8.12 -29.54
N TYR A 43 -1.13 -8.34 -28.62
CA TYR A 43 -2.55 -8.49 -28.90
C TYR A 43 -3.33 -7.26 -28.42
N LEU A 44 -4.31 -6.86 -29.19
CA LEU A 44 -5.29 -5.87 -28.75
C LEU A 44 -6.15 -6.51 -27.64
N ALA A 45 -6.13 -5.93 -26.46
CA ALA A 45 -6.90 -6.40 -25.32
C ALA A 45 -8.22 -5.62 -25.19
N ASP A 46 -9.23 -6.24 -24.61
CA ASP A 46 -10.52 -5.58 -24.30
C ASP A 46 -10.44 -4.83 -22.96
N ILE A 47 -9.40 -4.02 -22.82
CA ILE A 47 -9.14 -3.18 -21.66
C ILE A 47 -8.40 -1.91 -22.09
N ASP A 48 -8.64 -0.80 -21.39
CA ASP A 48 -7.96 0.47 -21.61
C ASP A 48 -6.73 0.67 -20.74
N CYS A 49 -6.71 0.04 -19.54
CA CYS A 49 -5.63 0.14 -18.58
C CYS A 49 -5.06 -1.25 -18.22
N ARG A 50 -3.82 -1.28 -17.77
CA ARG A 50 -3.11 -2.53 -17.42
C ARG A 50 -3.26 -2.94 -15.96
N TRP A 51 -4.05 -2.22 -15.14
CA TRP A 51 -4.15 -2.45 -13.70
C TRP A 51 -4.45 -3.91 -13.36
N ASP A 52 -5.49 -4.49 -13.93
CA ASP A 52 -5.91 -5.86 -13.63
C ASP A 52 -4.91 -6.90 -14.11
N ILE A 53 -4.22 -6.64 -15.22
CA ILE A 53 -3.17 -7.53 -15.74
C ILE A 53 -1.98 -7.56 -14.79
N ILE A 54 -1.55 -6.40 -14.29
CA ILE A 54 -0.45 -6.34 -13.32
C ILE A 54 -0.90 -7.00 -12.00
N SER A 55 -2.10 -6.68 -11.52
CA SER A 55 -2.67 -7.29 -10.33
C SER A 55 -2.65 -8.82 -10.39
N ALA A 56 -3.10 -9.39 -11.51
CA ALA A 56 -3.06 -10.83 -11.73
C ALA A 56 -1.63 -11.39 -11.88
N SER A 57 -0.72 -10.63 -12.48
CA SER A 57 0.66 -11.10 -12.72
C SER A 57 1.52 -11.21 -11.47
N VAL A 58 1.17 -10.47 -10.41
CA VAL A 58 1.88 -10.47 -9.11
C VAL A 58 1.05 -11.08 -8.00
N ASP A 59 -0.08 -11.69 -8.33
CA ASP A 59 -0.94 -12.35 -7.37
C ASP A 59 -0.36 -13.72 -6.99
N ASP A 60 0.15 -13.79 -5.78
CA ASP A 60 0.79 -14.97 -5.19
C ASP A 60 -0.14 -15.74 -4.25
N ARG A 61 -1.42 -15.34 -4.15
CA ARG A 61 -2.40 -16.01 -3.29
C ARG A 61 -2.75 -17.39 -3.83
N THR A 62 -2.76 -18.37 -2.92
CA THR A 62 -3.39 -19.66 -3.18
C THR A 62 -4.91 -19.56 -3.24
N GLN A 63 -5.59 -20.57 -3.76
CA GLN A 63 -7.06 -20.61 -3.77
C GLN A 63 -7.67 -20.53 -2.37
N GLU A 64 -6.98 -21.09 -1.37
CA GLU A 64 -7.39 -21.04 0.02
C GLU A 64 -7.24 -19.61 0.59
N GLU A 65 -6.11 -18.98 0.35
CA GLU A 65 -5.86 -17.61 0.80
C GLU A 65 -6.81 -16.58 0.17
N MET A 66 -7.30 -16.80 -1.03
CA MET A 66 -8.30 -15.92 -1.68
C MET A 66 -9.61 -15.81 -0.87
N THR A 67 -9.89 -16.78 -0.01
CA THR A 67 -11.07 -16.75 0.88
C THR A 67 -10.89 -15.81 2.07
N THR A 68 -9.67 -15.62 2.52
CA THR A 68 -9.32 -14.81 3.70
C THR A 68 -8.64 -13.48 3.36
N ILE A 69 -7.93 -13.45 2.23
CA ILE A 69 -7.24 -12.27 1.70
C ILE A 69 -7.92 -11.86 0.38
N PRO A 70 -8.90 -10.96 0.40
CA PRO A 70 -9.76 -10.70 -0.76
C PRO A 70 -9.05 -9.92 -1.89
N LYS A 71 -7.91 -9.28 -1.61
CA LYS A 71 -7.19 -8.46 -2.59
C LYS A 71 -5.79 -9.01 -2.84
N SER A 72 -5.31 -8.89 -4.10
CA SER A 72 -3.91 -9.14 -4.44
C SER A 72 -2.99 -8.07 -3.83
N ARG A 73 -1.67 -8.26 -3.97
CA ARG A 73 -0.67 -7.26 -3.56
C ARG A 73 -0.77 -5.94 -4.33
N TYR A 74 -1.26 -6.01 -5.57
CA TYR A 74 -1.46 -4.86 -6.45
C TYR A 74 -2.95 -4.55 -6.50
N ALA A 75 -3.39 -3.67 -5.60
CA ALA A 75 -4.81 -3.39 -5.41
C ALA A 75 -5.07 -1.96 -4.92
N SER A 76 -6.35 -1.60 -4.84
CA SER A 76 -6.77 -0.37 -4.16
C SER A 76 -6.42 -0.41 -2.67
N VAL A 77 -6.31 0.75 -2.04
CA VAL A 77 -6.17 0.86 -0.59
C VAL A 77 -7.32 0.17 0.16
N SER A 78 -7.07 -0.24 1.40
CA SER A 78 -8.04 -0.97 2.22
C SER A 78 -8.67 -0.11 3.31
N SER A 79 -8.07 1.03 3.63
CA SER A 79 -8.58 1.93 4.68
C SER A 79 -8.20 3.38 4.41
N TYR A 80 -8.99 4.31 4.94
CA TYR A 80 -8.63 5.72 5.12
C TYR A 80 -7.82 5.88 6.41
N LEU A 81 -6.95 6.89 6.47
CA LEU A 81 -5.98 7.06 7.57
C LEU A 81 -6.31 8.19 8.54
N LYS A 82 -7.16 9.14 8.14
CA LYS A 82 -7.62 10.19 9.05
C LYS A 82 -8.67 9.59 9.97
N ALA A 83 -8.23 9.21 11.15
CA ALA A 83 -9.14 8.69 12.15
C ALA A 83 -10.30 9.64 12.30
N THR A 84 -11.48 9.17 12.20
CA THR A 84 -12.48 9.67 13.03
C THR A 84 -13.63 10.43 12.61
N SER A 85 -13.61 11.13 11.59
CA SER A 85 -14.67 12.14 11.63
C SER A 85 -15.90 11.79 10.88
N LEU A 86 -15.87 10.71 10.11
CA LEU A 86 -17.04 10.36 9.29
C LEU A 86 -17.41 8.89 9.52
N PRO A 87 -18.56 8.63 10.15
CA PRO A 87 -19.10 7.28 10.25
C PRO A 87 -19.20 6.60 8.87
N GLY A 88 -18.75 5.37 8.76
CA GLY A 88 -18.85 4.58 7.53
C GLY A 88 -17.65 4.62 6.58
N TYR A 89 -16.56 5.34 6.91
CA TYR A 89 -15.40 5.37 6.03
C TYR A 89 -14.51 4.12 6.09
N ASN A 90 -14.44 3.45 7.22
CA ASN A 90 -13.68 2.21 7.41
C ASN A 90 -14.61 1.10 7.93
N ASP A 91 -15.81 1.01 7.38
CA ASP A 91 -16.84 0.04 7.73
C ASP A 91 -16.64 -1.33 7.07
N VAL A 92 -15.78 -1.41 6.06
CA VAL A 92 -15.42 -2.67 5.41
C VAL A 92 -14.22 -3.30 6.12
N PRO A 93 -14.41 -4.42 6.82
CA PRO A 93 -13.30 -5.12 7.47
C PRO A 93 -12.25 -5.57 6.45
N HIS A 94 -10.98 -5.46 6.83
CA HIS A 94 -9.87 -6.00 6.05
C HIS A 94 -8.95 -6.83 6.95
N PRO A 95 -8.32 -7.88 6.41
CA PRO A 95 -7.45 -8.74 7.20
C PRO A 95 -6.24 -7.97 7.71
N GLN A 96 -5.78 -8.31 8.91
CA GLN A 96 -4.61 -7.74 9.54
C GLN A 96 -3.88 -8.80 10.36
N ASN A 97 -2.58 -8.65 10.54
CA ASN A 97 -1.81 -9.48 11.44
C ASN A 97 -2.04 -9.02 12.88
N ALA A 98 -2.67 -9.88 13.69
CA ALA A 98 -3.07 -9.53 15.05
C ALA A 98 -1.88 -9.27 15.99
N GLU A 99 -0.78 -10.00 15.83
CA GLU A 99 0.43 -9.80 16.63
C GLU A 99 1.08 -8.45 16.33
N VAL A 100 1.27 -8.13 15.05
CA VAL A 100 1.82 -6.85 14.61
C VAL A 100 0.94 -5.69 15.05
N TYR A 101 -0.38 -5.84 14.91
CA TYR A 101 -1.33 -4.84 15.38
C TYR A 101 -1.15 -4.57 16.88
N GLN A 102 -1.11 -5.62 17.70
CA GLN A 102 -0.95 -5.49 19.15
C GLN A 102 0.38 -4.82 19.52
N ARG A 103 1.48 -5.20 18.90
CA ARG A 103 2.80 -4.59 19.11
C ARG A 103 2.81 -3.09 18.77
N LEU A 104 2.15 -2.70 17.67
CA LEU A 104 2.03 -1.30 17.29
C LEU A 104 1.19 -0.50 18.30
N LYS A 105 0.12 -1.09 18.83
CA LYS A 105 -0.70 -0.48 19.89
C LYS A 105 0.10 -0.29 21.18
N GLU A 106 0.86 -1.27 21.61
CA GLU A 106 1.74 -1.20 22.78
C GLU A 106 2.84 -0.16 22.61
N ALA A 107 3.32 0.05 21.40
CA ALA A 107 4.27 1.12 21.07
C ALA A 107 3.62 2.52 20.97
N GLY A 108 2.30 2.65 21.23
CA GLY A 108 1.60 3.93 21.25
C GLY A 108 1.13 4.41 19.86
N VAL A 109 1.13 3.55 18.85
CA VAL A 109 0.56 3.88 17.55
C VAL A 109 -0.97 3.90 17.68
N ASP A 110 -1.61 4.92 17.10
CA ASP A 110 -3.07 4.98 17.10
C ASP A 110 -3.71 3.84 16.30
N ASP A 111 -4.97 3.60 16.56
CA ASP A 111 -5.70 2.45 16.07
C ASP A 111 -5.70 2.32 14.54
N VAL A 112 -5.96 3.41 13.85
CA VAL A 112 -6.09 3.41 12.38
C VAL A 112 -4.75 3.12 11.69
N LEU A 113 -3.66 3.73 12.15
CA LEU A 113 -2.34 3.44 11.63
C LEU A 113 -1.86 2.04 12.02
N ALA A 114 -2.17 1.57 13.22
CA ALA A 114 -1.84 0.22 13.63
C ALA A 114 -2.52 -0.82 12.73
N GLN A 115 -3.80 -0.64 12.42
CA GLN A 115 -4.53 -1.49 11.46
C GLN A 115 -3.92 -1.41 10.05
N HIS A 116 -3.62 -0.21 9.57
CA HIS A 116 -3.04 0.01 8.24
C HIS A 116 -1.70 -0.70 8.06
N TYR A 117 -0.80 -0.56 9.04
CA TYR A 117 0.51 -1.21 8.98
C TYR A 117 0.41 -2.71 9.21
N ALA A 118 -0.42 -3.18 10.14
CA ALA A 118 -0.63 -4.60 10.37
C ALA A 118 -1.23 -5.32 9.15
N HIS A 119 -1.95 -4.60 8.29
CA HIS A 119 -2.44 -5.13 7.02
C HIS A 119 -1.32 -5.49 6.04
N TYR A 120 -0.17 -4.84 6.07
CA TYR A 120 0.96 -5.25 5.23
C TYR A 120 1.51 -6.63 5.61
N TRP A 121 1.42 -7.02 6.89
CA TRP A 121 1.97 -8.25 7.46
C TRP A 121 1.01 -9.45 7.41
N ILE A 122 -0.02 -9.39 6.57
CA ILE A 122 -0.91 -10.55 6.34
C ILE A 122 -0.28 -11.61 5.44
N ARG A 123 0.83 -11.27 4.80
CA ARG A 123 1.61 -12.14 3.90
C ARG A 123 3.09 -11.74 3.93
N ASP A 124 3.94 -12.67 3.48
CA ASP A 124 5.36 -12.41 3.36
C ASP A 124 5.69 -11.43 2.20
N PRO A 125 6.85 -10.76 2.21
CA PRO A 125 7.32 -10.03 1.05
C PRO A 125 7.48 -10.95 -0.16
N LEU A 126 7.20 -10.44 -1.36
CA LEU A 126 7.30 -11.24 -2.59
C LEU A 126 8.76 -11.63 -2.93
N VAL A 127 9.71 -10.82 -2.48
CA VAL A 127 11.15 -11.04 -2.69
C VAL A 127 11.86 -10.90 -1.36
N ILE A 128 12.76 -11.84 -1.08
CA ILE A 128 13.62 -11.84 0.10
C ILE A 128 15.06 -11.68 -0.36
N TYR A 129 15.77 -10.72 0.21
CA TYR A 129 17.18 -10.46 -0.07
C TYR A 129 18.05 -11.11 0.99
N GLN A 130 19.02 -11.91 0.56
CA GLN A 130 19.93 -12.63 1.47
C GLN A 130 20.73 -11.64 2.34
N GLU A 131 21.10 -10.48 1.79
CA GLU A 131 21.90 -9.47 2.46
C GLU A 131 21.19 -8.81 3.64
N THR A 132 19.87 -8.77 3.62
CA THR A 132 19.03 -8.13 4.66
C THR A 132 18.29 -9.14 5.53
N LEU A 133 18.54 -10.45 5.37
CA LEU A 133 17.81 -11.50 6.09
C LEU A 133 17.99 -11.45 7.61
N HIS A 134 19.12 -10.96 8.09
CA HIS A 134 19.52 -10.97 9.50
C HIS A 134 19.84 -9.57 10.03
N VAL A 135 19.20 -8.53 9.54
CA VAL A 135 19.35 -7.18 10.08
C VAL A 135 18.67 -7.05 11.45
N ASN A 136 19.17 -6.15 12.28
CA ASN A 136 18.57 -5.85 13.56
C ASN A 136 17.41 -4.85 13.39
N ASP A 137 16.18 -5.29 13.58
CA ASP A 137 14.95 -4.49 13.43
C ASP A 137 14.83 -3.33 14.43
N GLU A 138 15.59 -3.32 15.52
CA GLU A 138 15.62 -2.19 16.45
C GLU A 138 16.36 -0.96 15.88
N THR A 139 17.26 -1.19 14.92
CA THR A 139 18.13 -0.16 14.35
C THR A 139 17.96 0.03 12.84
N HIS A 140 17.27 -0.88 12.18
CA HIS A 140 17.08 -0.90 10.73
C HIS A 140 15.60 -1.02 10.38
N SER A 141 15.21 -0.49 9.24
CA SER A 141 13.84 -0.54 8.71
C SER A 141 13.69 -1.44 7.49
N ASP A 142 14.74 -2.21 7.14
CA ASP A 142 14.81 -2.98 5.89
C ASP A 142 13.66 -3.97 5.74
N HIS A 143 13.29 -4.71 6.78
CA HIS A 143 12.18 -5.66 6.73
C HIS A 143 10.84 -4.94 6.52
N PHE A 144 10.61 -3.80 7.18
CA PHE A 144 9.42 -2.99 6.97
C PHE A 144 9.40 -2.40 5.55
N GLU A 145 10.51 -1.86 5.08
CA GLU A 145 10.61 -1.30 3.72
C GLU A 145 10.39 -2.37 2.66
N ASN A 146 10.91 -3.58 2.89
CA ASN A 146 10.71 -4.71 1.99
C ASN A 146 9.22 -5.12 1.91
N ILE A 147 8.56 -5.33 3.05
CA ILE A 147 7.13 -5.69 3.05
C ILE A 147 6.26 -4.57 2.43
N GLN A 148 6.55 -3.31 2.74
CA GLN A 148 5.84 -2.19 2.15
C GLN A 148 6.10 -2.08 0.64
N SER A 149 7.33 -2.34 0.17
CA SER A 149 7.70 -2.24 -1.24
C SER A 149 7.03 -3.30 -2.11
N THR A 150 6.68 -4.44 -1.54
CA THR A 150 6.02 -5.56 -2.22
C THR A 150 4.48 -5.56 -2.08
N ASN A 151 3.92 -4.49 -1.51
CA ASN A 151 2.48 -4.20 -1.46
C ASN A 151 2.20 -2.93 -2.28
N TRP A 152 1.63 -3.10 -3.47
CA TRP A 152 1.44 -2.02 -4.45
C TRP A 152 0.00 -1.51 -4.43
N GLN A 153 -0.32 -0.71 -3.42
CA GLN A 153 -1.60 -0.03 -3.33
C GLN A 153 -1.65 1.23 -4.22
N THR A 154 -2.84 1.71 -4.55
CA THR A 154 -3.04 2.92 -5.35
C THR A 154 -2.43 4.18 -4.73
N VAL A 155 -2.49 4.27 -3.41
CA VAL A 155 -1.84 5.32 -2.62
C VAL A 155 -1.04 4.64 -1.52
N ARG A 156 0.19 5.08 -1.30
CA ARG A 156 1.07 4.55 -0.26
C ARG A 156 1.42 5.62 0.76
N PHE A 157 1.28 5.27 2.03
CA PHE A 157 1.66 6.12 3.16
C PHE A 157 3.04 5.71 3.65
N LYS A 158 4.05 6.57 3.43
CA LYS A 158 5.45 6.28 3.74
C LYS A 158 5.89 7.01 5.00
N PRO A 159 6.36 6.31 6.04
CA PRO A 159 7.00 6.94 7.18
C PRO A 159 8.32 7.63 6.78
N PRO A 160 8.84 8.53 7.61
CA PRO A 160 10.17 9.08 7.43
C PRO A 160 11.21 7.94 7.40
N PRO A 161 12.17 7.95 6.49
CA PRO A 161 13.30 7.03 6.57
C PRO A 161 14.14 7.33 7.83
N PRO A 162 14.78 6.33 8.42
CA PRO A 162 15.64 6.55 9.57
C PRO A 162 16.83 7.45 9.20
N ASN A 163 17.26 8.29 10.13
CA ASN A 163 18.45 9.14 10.02
C ASN A 163 18.47 10.10 8.82
N THR A 164 17.30 10.59 8.39
CA THR A 164 17.19 11.58 7.30
C THR A 164 16.32 12.76 7.69
N GLU A 165 16.47 13.88 6.97
CA GLU A 165 15.60 15.05 7.08
C GLU A 165 14.32 14.91 6.23
N ILE A 166 14.15 13.78 5.54
CA ILE A 166 12.96 13.51 4.73
C ILE A 166 11.78 13.23 5.64
N GLY A 167 10.74 14.05 5.50
CA GLY A 167 9.50 13.91 6.27
C GLY A 167 8.61 12.77 5.80
N ARG A 168 7.39 12.73 6.33
CA ARG A 168 6.37 11.79 5.89
C ARG A 168 5.98 12.06 4.44
N ARG A 169 5.71 10.99 3.70
CA ARG A 169 5.42 11.07 2.27
C ARG A 169 4.16 10.31 1.94
N VAL A 170 3.44 10.83 0.97
CA VAL A 170 2.31 10.14 0.34
C VAL A 170 2.64 9.94 -1.13
N GLU A 171 2.63 8.72 -1.58
CA GLU A 171 2.95 8.34 -2.96
C GLU A 171 1.68 7.95 -3.69
N PHE A 172 1.34 8.69 -4.73
CA PHE A 172 0.20 8.43 -5.62
C PHE A 172 0.69 7.64 -6.84
N ARG A 173 0.10 6.47 -7.12
CA ARG A 173 0.72 5.47 -7.97
C ARG A 173 -0.12 4.94 -9.16
N PRO A 174 -1.42 5.25 -9.32
CA PRO A 174 -2.25 4.54 -10.29
C PRO A 174 -2.09 4.98 -11.74
N MET A 175 -1.40 6.08 -12.01
CA MET A 175 -1.29 6.63 -13.38
C MET A 175 -0.37 5.80 -14.28
N GLU A 176 -0.78 5.62 -15.54
CA GLU A 176 -0.08 4.88 -16.60
C GLU A 176 0.73 5.79 -17.52
#